data_ebf8fc520bd211dc8f912b4b30dfd919
#
_entry.id   ebf8fc520bd211dc8f912b4b30dfd919
#
_cell.length_a   1.000
_cell.length_b   1.000
_cell.length_c   1.000
_cell.angle_alpha   90.00
_cell.angle_beta   90.00
_cell.angle_gamma   90.00
#
_symmetry.space_group_name_H-M   'P 1'
#
loop_
_entity.id
_entity.type
_entity.pdbx_description
1 polymer ?
#
loop_
_entity_poly.entity_id
_entity_poly.type
_entity_poly.pdbx_seq_one_letter_code
_entity_poly.pdbx_strand_id
1 'polypeptide(L)'
;MKEKSIYLFPELYIFVMKRLKLYEAEDKMIDLISDNYSLLQALNAFGIRLGFGDKTVKEACTEQSVDAHTFLAVVNFIINGYAPKETDDRISVKTLLGYLRASHRYFVGFQLPAIRQKLEDIFNQKDSLAILITHLYDEYAQHIQRHMKYEEKTLFPYVEALLRGEQITKYNVGIFSKHHGNTTDMLQELKRIIIQYLPNDCLSNNKLTATLYDIYN
;
A
#
# COMPACT_ATOMS: atom_id res chain seq x y z
N MET A 1 35.14 15.14 26.80
CA MET A 1 35.35 15.72 25.45
C MET A 1 33.97 15.94 24.86
N LYS A 2 33.68 17.17 24.46
CA LYS A 2 32.38 17.76 24.30
C LYS A 2 31.60 17.22 23.09
N GLU A 3 30.34 16.85 23.33
CA GLU A 3 29.27 16.78 22.34
C GLU A 3 29.12 18.15 21.61
N LYS A 4 29.69 18.26 20.45
CA LYS A 4 29.44 19.36 19.50
C LYS A 4 29.38 18.75 18.12
N SER A 5 28.19 18.42 17.63
CA SER A 5 27.96 18.31 16.19
C SER A 5 26.50 17.98 15.77
N ILE A 6 25.48 18.55 16.42
CA ILE A 6 24.10 18.40 15.91
C ILE A 6 23.49 19.72 15.40
N TYR A 7 24.20 20.86 15.53
CA TYR A 7 23.67 22.18 15.17
C TYR A 7 24.23 22.77 13.87
N LEU A 8 24.81 21.94 12.98
CA LEU A 8 25.49 22.52 11.83
C LEU A 8 24.60 22.90 10.65
N PHE A 9 23.34 22.40 10.58
CA PHE A 9 22.41 22.77 9.50
C PHE A 9 20.95 22.82 9.99
N PRO A 10 20.53 23.92 10.66
CA PRO A 10 19.11 24.10 11.03
C PRO A 10 18.16 24.01 9.83
N GLU A 11 18.58 24.50 8.67
CA GLU A 11 17.81 24.44 7.44
C GLU A 11 17.66 23.00 6.90
N LEU A 12 18.69 22.17 7.05
CA LEU A 12 18.63 20.75 6.68
C LEU A 12 17.73 19.96 7.64
N TYR A 13 17.78 20.27 8.93
CA TYR A 13 16.88 19.71 9.93
C TYR A 13 15.42 20.09 9.65
N ILE A 14 15.16 21.37 9.37
CA ILE A 14 13.83 21.86 8.98
C ILE A 14 13.41 21.26 7.63
N PHE A 15 14.31 21.08 6.67
CA PHE A 15 14.04 20.43 5.39
C PHE A 15 13.75 18.94 5.55
N VAL A 16 14.46 18.22 6.41
CA VAL A 16 14.21 16.80 6.74
C VAL A 16 12.93 16.67 7.54
N MET A 17 12.66 17.56 8.51
CA MET A 17 11.42 17.53 9.30
C MET A 17 10.19 17.97 8.49
N LYS A 18 10.33 18.84 7.48
CA LYS A 18 9.26 19.14 6.52
C LYS A 18 8.88 17.94 5.63
N ARG A 19 9.74 16.93 5.50
CA ARG A 19 9.41 15.68 4.79
C ARG A 19 8.63 14.67 5.62
N LEU A 20 8.55 14.86 6.95
CA LEU A 20 7.84 13.97 7.88
C LEU A 20 6.59 14.68 8.38
N LYS A 21 5.64 14.94 7.48
CA LYS A 21 4.33 15.43 7.89
C LYS A 21 3.56 14.28 8.52
N LEU A 22 3.37 14.34 9.84
CA LEU A 22 2.46 13.46 10.55
C LEU A 22 1.10 14.16 10.62
N TYR A 23 0.08 13.48 10.16
CA TYR A 23 -1.30 13.95 10.28
C TYR A 23 -1.87 13.52 11.62
N GLU A 24 -2.67 14.42 12.19
CA GLU A 24 -3.33 14.28 13.48
C GLU A 24 -4.86 14.25 13.35
N ALA A 25 -5.54 13.93 14.44
CA ALA A 25 -7.00 13.75 14.45
C ALA A 25 -7.78 15.03 14.13
N GLU A 26 -7.22 16.17 14.47
CA GLU A 26 -7.77 17.51 14.28
C GLU A 26 -7.45 18.12 12.91
N ASP A 27 -6.56 17.51 12.13
CA ASP A 27 -6.27 17.96 10.76
C ASP A 27 -7.50 17.78 9.86
N LYS A 28 -7.62 18.64 8.85
CA LYS A 28 -8.70 18.52 7.87
C LYS A 28 -8.48 17.32 6.95
N MET A 29 -9.51 16.50 6.78
CA MET A 29 -9.45 15.34 5.87
C MET A 29 -9.14 15.76 4.44
N ILE A 30 -9.63 16.92 4.00
CA ILE A 30 -9.34 17.43 2.65
C ILE A 30 -7.86 17.75 2.45
N ASP A 31 -7.17 18.30 3.46
CA ASP A 31 -5.75 18.63 3.36
C ASP A 31 -4.91 17.37 3.24
N LEU A 32 -5.24 16.34 4.03
CA LEU A 32 -4.60 15.03 3.99
C LEU A 32 -4.66 14.42 2.58
N ILE A 33 -5.83 14.47 1.93
CA ILE A 33 -6.02 13.91 0.58
C ILE A 33 -5.39 14.80 -0.50
N SER A 34 -5.47 16.13 -0.35
CA SER A 34 -4.88 17.07 -1.31
C SER A 34 -3.35 16.98 -1.35
N ASP A 35 -2.73 16.74 -0.21
CA ASP A 35 -1.29 16.55 -0.11
C ASP A 35 -0.86 15.15 -0.65
N ASN A 36 -1.73 14.15 -0.55
CA ASN A 36 -1.43 12.77 -0.93
C ASN A 36 -2.66 12.06 -1.54
N TYR A 37 -2.88 12.24 -2.83
CA TYR A 37 -4.03 11.63 -3.53
C TYR A 37 -4.03 10.10 -3.51
N SER A 38 -2.87 9.44 -3.35
CA SER A 38 -2.78 7.98 -3.19
C SER A 38 -3.55 7.46 -1.98
N LEU A 39 -3.83 8.32 -0.99
CA LEU A 39 -4.65 7.98 0.17
C LEU A 39 -6.15 7.77 -0.15
N LEU A 40 -6.60 8.14 -1.35
CA LEU A 40 -7.98 7.82 -1.81
C LEU A 40 -8.26 6.31 -1.73
N GLN A 41 -7.25 5.49 -2.03
CA GLN A 41 -7.38 4.04 -1.91
C GLN A 41 -7.48 3.61 -0.45
N ALA A 42 -6.70 4.22 0.45
CA ALA A 42 -6.79 3.95 1.88
C ALA A 42 -8.16 4.35 2.45
N LEU A 43 -8.70 5.52 2.07
CA LEU A 43 -10.07 5.91 2.44
C LEU A 43 -11.09 4.85 2.03
N ASN A 44 -11.03 4.41 0.77
CA ASN A 44 -11.94 3.39 0.26
C ASN A 44 -11.81 2.06 1.02
N ALA A 45 -10.58 1.63 1.35
CA ALA A 45 -10.34 0.40 2.09
C ALA A 45 -10.81 0.47 3.56
N PHE A 46 -10.77 1.66 4.18
CA PHE A 46 -11.39 1.91 5.48
C PHE A 46 -12.91 2.10 5.42
N GLY A 47 -13.50 2.21 4.23
CA GLY A 47 -14.93 2.48 4.04
C GLY A 47 -15.32 3.93 4.28
N ILE A 48 -14.35 4.86 4.26
CA ILE A 48 -14.60 6.30 4.40
C ILE A 48 -15.06 6.85 3.06
N ARG A 49 -16.29 7.38 3.01
CA ARG A 49 -16.89 7.93 1.79
C ARG A 49 -16.38 9.34 1.53
N LEU A 50 -16.25 9.67 0.25
CA LEU A 50 -15.99 11.06 -0.17
C LEU A 50 -17.21 11.96 0.13
N GLY A 51 -16.99 13.27 0.09
CA GLY A 51 -18.02 14.25 0.41
C GLY A 51 -18.07 14.64 1.90
N PHE A 52 -16.95 14.48 2.60
CA PHE A 52 -16.80 14.79 4.03
C PHE A 52 -16.75 16.31 4.35
N GLY A 53 -16.73 17.19 3.30
CA GLY A 53 -16.67 18.66 3.49
C GLY A 53 -15.44 19.11 4.26
N ASP A 54 -15.63 20.05 5.20
CA ASP A 54 -14.56 20.60 6.03
C ASP A 54 -14.29 19.80 7.33
N LYS A 55 -14.72 18.53 7.38
CA LYS A 55 -14.55 17.69 8.57
C LYS A 55 -13.07 17.41 8.85
N THR A 56 -12.76 17.31 10.13
CA THR A 56 -11.49 16.78 10.59
C THR A 56 -11.39 15.27 10.31
N VAL A 57 -10.19 14.73 10.37
CA VAL A 57 -9.96 13.26 10.27
C VAL A 57 -10.81 12.52 11.30
N LYS A 58 -10.82 13.00 12.55
CA LYS A 58 -11.60 12.43 13.64
C LYS A 58 -13.10 12.42 13.35
N GLU A 59 -13.64 13.55 12.90
CA GLU A 59 -15.07 13.67 12.58
C GLU A 59 -15.47 12.75 11.42
N ALA A 60 -14.68 12.73 10.32
CA ALA A 60 -14.94 11.87 9.17
C ALA A 60 -14.86 10.38 9.54
N CYS A 61 -13.86 9.98 10.32
CA CYS A 61 -13.73 8.61 10.81
C CYS A 61 -14.89 8.21 11.74
N THR A 62 -15.25 9.09 12.68
CA THR A 62 -16.35 8.83 13.64
C THR A 62 -17.67 8.61 12.93
N GLU A 63 -18.00 9.43 11.93
CA GLU A 63 -19.23 9.32 11.14
C GLU A 63 -19.35 7.99 10.41
N GLN A 64 -18.22 7.43 9.98
CA GLN A 64 -18.16 6.14 9.27
C GLN A 64 -17.84 4.96 10.20
N SER A 65 -17.83 5.17 11.54
CA SER A 65 -17.49 4.15 12.54
C SER A 65 -16.10 3.54 12.34
N VAL A 66 -15.15 4.34 11.87
CA VAL A 66 -13.74 3.97 11.71
C VAL A 66 -12.95 4.46 12.91
N ASP A 67 -12.04 3.63 13.41
CA ASP A 67 -11.09 4.03 14.44
C ASP A 67 -10.08 5.02 13.87
N ALA A 68 -10.17 6.30 14.27
CA ALA A 68 -9.35 7.38 13.74
C ALA A 68 -7.85 7.20 14.03
N HIS A 69 -7.51 6.58 15.16
CA HIS A 69 -6.13 6.33 15.52
C HIS A 69 -5.48 5.29 14.60
N THR A 70 -6.18 4.18 14.35
CA THR A 70 -5.73 3.15 13.40
C THR A 70 -5.66 3.69 11.97
N PHE A 71 -6.64 4.50 11.56
CA PHE A 71 -6.62 5.17 10.26
C PHE A 71 -5.37 6.03 10.10
N LEU A 72 -5.08 6.91 11.07
CA LEU A 72 -3.90 7.79 11.08
C LEU A 72 -2.60 7.01 11.12
N ALA A 73 -2.52 5.91 11.86
CA ALA A 73 -1.34 5.06 11.88
C ALA A 73 -1.02 4.49 10.49
N VAL A 74 -2.04 3.99 9.77
CA VAL A 74 -1.89 3.47 8.40
C VAL A 74 -1.55 4.60 7.42
N VAL A 75 -2.25 5.72 7.48
CA VAL A 75 -2.02 6.87 6.59
C VAL A 75 -0.61 7.43 6.76
N ASN A 76 -0.18 7.67 7.99
CA ASN A 76 1.16 8.15 8.27
C ASN A 76 2.24 7.15 7.86
N PHE A 77 1.97 5.85 7.97
CA PHE A 77 2.85 4.80 7.43
C PHE A 77 2.95 4.88 5.89
N ILE A 78 1.83 5.01 5.18
CA ILE A 78 1.81 5.12 3.71
C ILE A 78 2.61 6.34 3.24
N ILE A 79 2.44 7.49 3.91
CA ILE A 79 3.10 8.75 3.53
C ILE A 79 4.60 8.72 3.82
N ASN A 80 5.00 8.20 4.96
CA ASN A 80 6.37 8.30 5.46
C ASN A 80 7.22 7.06 5.17
N GLY A 81 6.62 5.94 4.77
CA GLY A 81 7.30 4.69 4.46
C GLY A 81 7.87 3.94 5.66
N TYR A 82 7.53 4.34 6.89
CA TYR A 82 7.97 3.65 8.10
C TYR A 82 6.90 3.68 9.19
N ALA A 83 6.84 2.63 9.99
CA ALA A 83 6.05 2.60 11.20
C ALA A 83 6.85 3.17 12.38
N PRO A 84 6.22 3.86 13.33
CA PRO A 84 6.85 4.21 14.59
C PRO A 84 7.45 2.97 15.26
N LYS A 85 8.66 3.11 15.86
CA LYS A 85 9.34 1.96 16.51
C LYS A 85 8.64 1.47 17.78
N GLU A 86 7.78 2.28 18.35
CA GLU A 86 7.03 1.93 19.55
C GLU A 86 5.72 1.25 19.15
N THR A 87 5.43 0.12 19.79
CA THR A 87 4.13 -0.54 19.70
C THR A 87 3.08 0.41 20.26
N ASP A 88 2.17 0.85 19.39
CA ASP A 88 1.05 1.69 19.81
C ASP A 88 -0.15 0.81 20.18
N ASP A 89 -0.32 0.58 21.49
CA ASP A 89 -1.40 -0.25 22.03
C ASP A 89 -2.81 0.31 21.74
N ARG A 90 -2.90 1.52 21.18
CA ARG A 90 -4.17 2.15 20.79
C ARG A 90 -4.65 1.71 19.40
N ILE A 91 -3.83 1.01 18.62
CA ILE A 91 -4.22 0.51 17.30
C ILE A 91 -5.29 -0.57 17.45
N SER A 92 -6.44 -0.36 16.83
CA SER A 92 -7.50 -1.35 16.73
C SER A 92 -7.13 -2.43 15.71
N VAL A 93 -6.64 -3.57 16.18
CA VAL A 93 -6.29 -4.71 15.30
C VAL A 93 -7.49 -5.14 14.46
N LYS A 94 -8.72 -5.09 15.00
CA LYS A 94 -9.94 -5.38 14.27
C LYS A 94 -10.13 -4.43 13.08
N THR A 95 -9.93 -3.14 13.27
CA THR A 95 -10.02 -2.12 12.21
C THR A 95 -8.92 -2.34 11.17
N LEU A 96 -7.69 -2.63 11.61
CA LEU A 96 -6.56 -2.91 10.72
C LEU A 96 -6.81 -4.16 9.85
N LEU A 97 -7.31 -5.25 10.43
CA LEU A 97 -7.68 -6.46 9.66
C LEU A 97 -8.81 -6.16 8.65
N GLY A 98 -9.76 -5.32 9.01
CA GLY A 98 -10.82 -4.87 8.11
C GLY A 98 -10.25 -4.12 6.89
N TYR A 99 -9.35 -3.18 7.14
CA TYR A 99 -8.60 -2.44 6.12
C TYR A 99 -7.82 -3.38 5.20
N LEU A 100 -7.03 -4.32 5.75
CA LEU A 100 -6.23 -5.26 4.97
C LEU A 100 -7.12 -6.14 4.07
N ARG A 101 -8.23 -6.68 4.60
CA ARG A 101 -9.19 -7.47 3.79
C ARG A 101 -9.81 -6.65 2.66
N ALA A 102 -10.12 -5.38 2.91
CA ALA A 102 -10.66 -4.50 1.88
C ALA A 102 -9.62 -4.19 0.80
N SER A 103 -8.35 -3.98 1.20
CA SER A 103 -7.24 -3.80 0.29
C SER A 103 -7.00 -5.05 -0.57
N HIS A 104 -7.06 -6.26 0.01
CA HIS A 104 -6.95 -7.52 -0.75
C HIS A 104 -8.04 -7.64 -1.81
N ARG A 105 -9.30 -7.35 -1.44
CA ARG A 105 -10.41 -7.38 -2.41
C ARG A 105 -10.20 -6.38 -3.55
N TYR A 106 -9.71 -5.18 -3.24
CA TYR A 106 -9.39 -4.18 -4.26
C TYR A 106 -8.29 -4.67 -5.20
N PHE A 107 -7.16 -5.12 -4.66
CA PHE A 107 -6.04 -5.56 -5.48
C PHE A 107 -6.38 -6.78 -6.34
N VAL A 108 -6.90 -7.84 -5.73
CA VAL A 108 -7.19 -9.09 -6.43
C VAL A 108 -8.41 -8.98 -7.35
N GLY A 109 -9.46 -8.27 -6.91
CA GLY A 109 -10.71 -8.19 -7.64
C GLY A 109 -10.79 -7.06 -8.67
N PHE A 110 -9.95 -6.04 -8.56
CA PHE A 110 -10.01 -4.86 -9.43
C PHE A 110 -8.65 -4.47 -10.01
N GLN A 111 -7.65 -4.15 -9.19
CA GLN A 111 -6.40 -3.55 -9.68
C GLN A 111 -5.60 -4.51 -10.57
N LEU A 112 -5.36 -5.74 -10.12
CA LEU A 112 -4.60 -6.72 -10.91
C LEU A 112 -5.29 -7.05 -12.25
N PRO A 113 -6.60 -7.34 -12.31
CA PRO A 113 -7.29 -7.52 -13.60
C PRO A 113 -7.26 -6.28 -14.49
N ALA A 114 -7.42 -5.07 -13.92
CA ALA A 114 -7.42 -3.83 -14.70
C ALA A 114 -6.06 -3.56 -15.35
N ILE A 115 -4.97 -3.76 -14.61
CA ILE A 115 -3.61 -3.62 -15.17
C ILE A 115 -3.37 -4.69 -16.26
N ARG A 116 -3.81 -5.92 -16.02
CA ARG A 116 -3.67 -7.02 -17.00
C ARG A 116 -4.37 -6.67 -18.33
N GLN A 117 -5.58 -6.14 -18.26
CA GLN A 117 -6.33 -5.68 -19.44
C GLN A 117 -5.61 -4.52 -20.14
N LYS A 118 -5.10 -3.55 -19.42
CA LYS A 118 -4.32 -2.44 -19.99
C LYS A 118 -3.06 -2.93 -20.72
N LEU A 119 -2.36 -3.92 -20.19
CA LEU A 119 -1.21 -4.53 -20.87
C LEU A 119 -1.62 -5.22 -22.17
N GLU A 120 -2.75 -5.94 -22.20
CA GLU A 120 -3.30 -6.53 -23.41
C GLU A 120 -3.67 -5.49 -24.48
N ASP A 121 -4.25 -4.36 -24.04
CA ASP A 121 -4.69 -3.27 -24.94
C ASP A 121 -3.51 -2.50 -25.57
N ILE A 122 -2.34 -2.58 -24.94
CA ILE A 122 -1.12 -1.89 -25.39
C ILE A 122 -0.29 -2.77 -26.32
N PHE A 123 -0.14 -4.03 -25.96
CA PHE A 123 0.80 -4.93 -26.61
C PHE A 123 0.16 -5.78 -27.68
N ASN A 124 0.85 -5.89 -28.82
CA ASN A 124 0.47 -6.85 -29.82
C ASN A 124 0.89 -8.27 -29.34
N GLN A 125 -0.09 -9.14 -29.13
CA GLN A 125 0.11 -10.51 -28.64
C GLN A 125 0.96 -11.42 -29.58
N LYS A 126 1.39 -10.90 -30.74
CA LYS A 126 2.33 -11.60 -31.66
C LYS A 126 3.78 -11.24 -31.40
N ASP A 127 4.06 -10.23 -30.60
CA ASP A 127 5.40 -9.82 -30.24
C ASP A 127 5.92 -10.69 -29.08
N SER A 128 7.10 -11.25 -29.21
CA SER A 128 7.74 -12.09 -28.21
C SER A 128 7.99 -11.36 -26.89
N LEU A 129 8.30 -10.06 -26.93
CA LEU A 129 8.50 -9.24 -25.74
C LEU A 129 7.17 -8.96 -25.05
N ALA A 130 6.10 -8.71 -25.81
CA ALA A 130 4.75 -8.54 -25.27
C ALA A 130 4.27 -9.81 -24.53
N ILE A 131 4.53 -10.98 -25.12
CA ILE A 131 4.22 -12.27 -24.49
C ILE A 131 5.01 -12.43 -23.19
N LEU A 132 6.29 -12.09 -23.19
CA LEU A 132 7.14 -12.16 -21.99
C LEU A 132 6.63 -11.24 -20.87
N ILE A 133 6.36 -9.97 -21.18
CA ILE A 133 5.85 -8.98 -20.20
C ILE A 133 4.52 -9.46 -19.61
N THR A 134 3.62 -9.93 -20.44
CA THR A 134 2.32 -10.44 -20.01
C THR A 134 2.47 -11.67 -19.10
N HIS A 135 3.36 -12.58 -19.45
CA HIS A 135 3.64 -13.78 -18.66
C HIS A 135 4.23 -13.42 -17.29
N LEU A 136 5.22 -12.53 -17.24
CA LEU A 136 5.82 -12.06 -15.99
C LEU A 136 4.79 -11.35 -15.09
N TYR A 137 3.88 -10.59 -15.71
CA TYR A 137 2.78 -9.98 -14.97
C TYR A 137 1.83 -11.03 -14.38
N ASP A 138 1.46 -12.04 -15.16
CA ASP A 138 0.58 -13.11 -14.71
C ASP A 138 1.21 -13.93 -13.57
N GLU A 139 2.52 -14.18 -13.61
CA GLU A 139 3.26 -14.82 -12.51
C GLU A 139 3.25 -13.96 -11.25
N TYR A 140 3.50 -12.65 -11.38
CA TYR A 140 3.41 -11.70 -10.29
C TYR A 140 2.00 -11.67 -9.68
N ALA A 141 0.97 -11.54 -10.51
CA ALA A 141 -0.42 -11.50 -10.06
C ALA A 141 -0.82 -12.79 -9.31
N GLN A 142 -0.41 -13.95 -9.81
CA GLN A 142 -0.64 -15.23 -9.14
C GLN A 142 0.10 -15.32 -7.81
N HIS A 143 1.31 -14.77 -7.72
CA HIS A 143 2.07 -14.74 -6.47
C HIS A 143 1.35 -13.90 -5.42
N ILE A 144 0.91 -12.68 -5.77
CA ILE A 144 0.13 -11.79 -4.91
C ILE A 144 -1.17 -12.47 -4.45
N GLN A 145 -1.92 -13.08 -5.36
CA GLN A 145 -3.17 -13.77 -5.01
C GLN A 145 -2.94 -14.90 -4.01
N ARG A 146 -1.88 -15.70 -4.19
CA ARG A 146 -1.52 -16.78 -3.25
C ARG A 146 -1.14 -16.24 -1.87
N HIS A 147 -0.37 -15.15 -1.85
CA HIS A 147 0.05 -14.47 -0.63
C HIS A 147 -1.16 -13.93 0.15
N MET A 148 -2.01 -13.13 -0.47
CA MET A 148 -3.20 -12.57 0.16
C MET A 148 -4.19 -13.65 0.62
N LYS A 149 -4.34 -14.72 -0.17
CA LYS A 149 -5.16 -15.87 0.21
C LYS A 149 -4.61 -16.60 1.44
N TYR A 150 -3.30 -16.70 1.58
CA TYR A 150 -2.67 -17.27 2.77
C TYR A 150 -2.93 -16.40 4.00
N GLU A 151 -2.78 -15.09 3.89
CA GLU A 151 -3.09 -14.16 4.98
C GLU A 151 -4.54 -14.28 5.44
N GLU A 152 -5.48 -14.27 4.50
CA GLU A 152 -6.91 -14.38 4.80
C GLU A 152 -7.30 -15.71 5.44
N LYS A 153 -6.69 -16.80 5.02
CA LYS A 153 -7.04 -18.15 5.49
C LYS A 153 -6.26 -18.59 6.73
N THR A 154 -5.10 -18.01 6.99
CA THR A 154 -4.19 -18.49 8.04
C THR A 154 -3.82 -17.39 9.01
N LEU A 155 -3.27 -16.27 8.54
CA LEU A 155 -2.75 -15.22 9.42
C LEU A 155 -3.87 -14.47 10.13
N PHE A 156 -4.88 -14.00 9.40
CA PHE A 156 -5.96 -13.20 10.00
C PHE A 156 -6.79 -13.99 11.03
N PRO A 157 -7.21 -15.23 10.75
CA PRO A 157 -7.88 -16.06 11.77
C PRO A 157 -7.00 -16.32 13.00
N TYR A 158 -5.69 -16.49 12.81
CA TYR A 158 -4.74 -16.63 13.92
C TYR A 158 -4.71 -15.38 14.80
N VAL A 159 -4.59 -14.19 14.19
CA VAL A 159 -4.59 -12.92 14.91
C VAL A 159 -5.93 -12.71 15.64
N GLU A 160 -7.06 -13.02 14.99
CA GLU A 160 -8.39 -12.92 15.60
C GLU A 160 -8.54 -13.87 16.80
N ALA A 161 -7.99 -15.07 16.74
CA ALA A 161 -8.01 -16.01 17.85
C ALA A 161 -7.15 -15.53 19.03
N LEU A 162 -5.98 -14.95 18.76
CA LEU A 162 -5.16 -14.30 19.80
C LEU A 162 -5.92 -13.16 20.51
N LEU A 163 -6.66 -12.35 19.74
CA LEU A 163 -7.51 -11.28 20.33
C LEU A 163 -8.62 -11.81 21.23
N ARG A 164 -9.08 -13.05 21.01
CA ARG A 164 -10.04 -13.74 21.88
C ARG A 164 -9.37 -14.40 23.09
N GLY A 165 -8.04 -14.32 23.23
CA GLY A 165 -7.28 -14.96 24.31
C GLY A 165 -7.08 -16.47 24.10
N GLU A 166 -7.28 -16.99 22.88
CA GLU A 166 -7.08 -18.39 22.56
C GLU A 166 -5.59 -18.74 22.48
N GLN A 167 -5.17 -19.84 23.12
CA GLN A 167 -3.81 -20.35 22.99
C GLN A 167 -3.67 -21.20 21.73
N ILE A 168 -2.95 -20.69 20.73
CA ILE A 168 -2.71 -21.42 19.48
C ILE A 168 -1.26 -21.91 19.46
N THR A 169 -1.07 -23.20 19.64
CA THR A 169 0.26 -23.83 19.71
C THR A 169 0.86 -24.21 18.36
N LYS A 170 0.06 -24.18 17.29
CA LYS A 170 0.45 -24.73 15.96
C LYS A 170 0.95 -23.70 14.95
N TYR A 171 0.90 -22.39 15.22
CA TYR A 171 1.30 -21.35 14.28
C TYR A 171 2.35 -20.41 14.89
N ASN A 172 3.38 -20.08 14.11
CA ASN A 172 4.42 -19.14 14.51
C ASN A 172 4.53 -18.04 13.45
N VAL A 173 4.34 -16.78 13.85
CA VAL A 173 4.44 -15.60 12.98
C VAL A 173 5.81 -15.50 12.27
N GLY A 174 6.87 -16.08 12.84
CA GLY A 174 8.19 -16.14 12.21
C GLY A 174 8.25 -16.94 10.90
N ILE A 175 7.24 -17.79 10.64
CA ILE A 175 7.10 -18.48 9.34
C ILE A 175 6.62 -17.50 8.27
N PHE A 176 5.77 -16.55 8.65
CA PHE A 176 5.22 -15.55 7.75
C PHE A 176 6.31 -14.60 7.19
N SER A 177 7.23 -14.14 8.03
CA SER A 177 8.28 -13.20 7.62
C SER A 177 9.23 -13.74 6.54
N LYS A 178 9.35 -15.05 6.41
CA LYS A 178 10.19 -15.71 5.38
C LYS A 178 9.58 -15.70 3.97
N HIS A 179 8.29 -15.47 3.86
CA HIS A 179 7.58 -15.48 2.57
C HIS A 179 7.42 -14.10 1.92
N HIS A 180 7.75 -13.01 2.63
CA HIS A 180 7.57 -11.63 2.14
C HIS A 180 8.65 -11.14 1.14
N GLY A 181 9.81 -11.77 1.05
CA GLY A 181 10.97 -11.22 0.32
C GLY A 181 10.83 -11.17 -1.22
N ASN A 182 10.00 -12.01 -1.82
CA ASN A 182 10.08 -12.27 -3.27
C ASN A 182 9.15 -11.39 -4.13
N THR A 183 8.15 -10.77 -3.54
CA THR A 183 7.10 -10.05 -4.28
C THR A 183 7.58 -8.72 -4.86
N THR A 184 8.37 -7.99 -4.07
CA THR A 184 8.94 -6.70 -4.48
C THR A 184 9.91 -6.87 -5.64
N ASP A 185 10.74 -7.92 -5.61
CA ASP A 185 11.74 -8.20 -6.64
C ASP A 185 11.09 -8.52 -8.00
N MET A 186 10.00 -9.30 -8.01
CA MET A 186 9.25 -9.62 -9.23
C MET A 186 8.66 -8.38 -9.89
N LEU A 187 8.07 -7.48 -9.10
CA LEU A 187 7.50 -6.23 -9.61
C LEU A 187 8.59 -5.29 -10.13
N GLN A 188 9.73 -5.19 -9.45
CA GLN A 188 10.86 -4.38 -9.89
C GLN A 188 11.45 -4.90 -11.20
N GLU A 189 11.58 -6.22 -11.35
CA GLU A 189 12.06 -6.81 -12.60
C GLU A 189 11.10 -6.56 -13.76
N LEU A 190 9.78 -6.71 -13.57
CA LEU A 190 8.78 -6.37 -14.57
C LEU A 190 8.89 -4.90 -15.01
N LYS A 191 8.97 -3.96 -14.05
CA LYS A 191 9.14 -2.54 -14.32
C LYS A 191 10.42 -2.26 -15.11
N ARG A 192 11.53 -2.90 -14.73
CA ARG A 192 12.82 -2.78 -15.40
C ARG A 192 12.74 -3.23 -16.86
N ILE A 193 12.12 -4.37 -17.13
CA ILE A 193 11.96 -4.90 -18.49
C ILE A 193 11.14 -3.95 -19.35
N ILE A 194 10.02 -3.45 -18.84
CA ILE A 194 9.17 -2.52 -19.59
C ILE A 194 9.93 -1.21 -19.90
N ILE A 195 10.64 -0.64 -18.93
CA ILE A 195 11.32 0.65 -19.11
C ILE A 195 12.54 0.54 -20.03
N GLN A 196 13.32 -0.55 -19.94
CA GLN A 196 14.61 -0.65 -20.61
C GLN A 196 14.55 -1.29 -21.99
N TYR A 197 13.60 -2.19 -22.25
CA TYR A 197 13.64 -3.07 -23.42
C TYR A 197 12.44 -2.92 -24.36
N LEU A 198 11.49 -2.04 -24.06
CA LEU A 198 10.40 -1.80 -25.00
C LEU A 198 10.91 -1.19 -26.30
N PRO A 199 10.49 -1.70 -27.47
CA PRO A 199 10.86 -1.15 -28.78
C PRO A 199 10.35 0.31 -28.91
N ASN A 200 11.12 1.15 -29.61
CA ASN A 200 10.80 2.56 -29.84
C ASN A 200 9.54 2.80 -30.68
N ASP A 201 9.06 1.78 -31.38
CA ASP A 201 7.86 1.77 -32.22
C ASP A 201 6.59 1.31 -31.48
N CYS A 202 6.66 1.10 -30.19
CA CYS A 202 5.51 0.79 -29.37
C CYS A 202 4.50 1.94 -29.41
N LEU A 203 3.41 1.73 -30.14
CA LEU A 203 2.46 2.74 -30.67
C LEU A 203 1.62 3.50 -29.65
N SER A 204 1.84 3.37 -28.35
CA SER A 204 0.98 4.04 -27.37
C SER A 204 1.72 4.51 -26.12
N ASN A 205 2.63 5.47 -26.31
CA ASN A 205 3.35 6.08 -25.19
C ASN A 205 2.41 6.55 -24.06
N ASN A 206 1.26 7.15 -24.37
CA ASN A 206 0.33 7.66 -23.37
C ASN A 206 -0.36 6.52 -22.58
N LYS A 207 -0.83 5.47 -23.27
CA LYS A 207 -1.45 4.32 -22.59
C LYS A 207 -0.45 3.56 -21.74
N LEU A 208 0.77 3.35 -22.26
CA LEU A 208 1.86 2.70 -21.56
C LEU A 208 2.27 3.51 -20.32
N THR A 209 2.46 4.83 -20.47
CA THR A 209 2.79 5.72 -19.35
C THR A 209 1.73 5.67 -18.27
N ALA A 210 0.44 5.73 -18.63
CA ALA A 210 -0.67 5.62 -17.68
C ALA A 210 -0.68 4.25 -16.97
N THR A 211 -0.41 3.16 -17.70
CA THR A 211 -0.36 1.82 -17.12
C THR A 211 0.83 1.65 -16.19
N LEU A 212 2.01 2.17 -16.55
CA LEU A 212 3.16 2.18 -15.66
C LEU A 212 2.87 2.99 -14.40
N TYR A 213 2.21 4.13 -14.53
CA TYR A 213 1.79 4.92 -13.39
C TYR A 213 0.91 4.11 -12.43
N ASP A 214 -0.06 3.35 -12.93
CA ASP A 214 -0.90 2.47 -12.12
C ASP A 214 -0.12 1.29 -11.49
N ILE A 215 0.97 0.84 -12.13
CA ILE A 215 1.84 -0.22 -11.58
C ILE A 215 2.78 0.35 -10.49
N TYR A 216 3.11 1.64 -10.54
CA TYR A 216 4.00 2.30 -9.57
C TYR A 216 3.27 2.79 -8.31
N ASN A 217 1.96 3.07 -8.40
CA ASN A 217 1.11 3.48 -7.28
C ASN A 217 0.41 2.31 -6.63
#